data_f9869ac05564bddae889e2c7fe074ec4
#
_entry.id   f9869ac05564bddae889e2c7fe074ec4
#
_cell.length_a   1.000
_cell.length_b   1.000
_cell.length_c   1.000
_cell.angle_alpha   90.00
_cell.angle_beta   90.00
_cell.angle_gamma   90.00
#
_symmetry.space_group_name_H-M   'P 1'
#
loop_
_entity.id
_entity.type
_entity.pdbx_description
1 polymer ?
#
loop_
_entity_poly.entity_id
_entity_poly.type
_entity_poly.pdbx_seq_one_letter_code
_entity_poly.pdbx_strand_id
1 'polypeptide(L)'
;MDNDVVKAAVDMTGKAGTIVMTGVGYYEMVLPGGILIGYHRRMQGSLFGGANPLYDIPMILSLWHEGHIKLSELITKKYTLDEINDGYQDLMDGKNIRGVVVHQH
;
A
#
# COMPACT_ATOMS: atom_id res chain seq x y z
N MET A 1 -6.54 -4.71 9.67
CA MET A 1 -5.87 -3.43 10.04
C MET A 1 -6.18 -3.20 11.49
N ASP A 2 -5.19 -2.82 12.26
CA ASP A 2 -5.35 -2.58 13.69
C ASP A 2 -6.08 -1.23 13.91
N ASN A 3 -7.07 -1.18 14.80
CA ASN A 3 -7.78 0.05 15.15
C ASN A 3 -6.84 1.12 15.71
N ASP A 4 -5.73 0.72 16.33
CA ASP A 4 -4.72 1.64 16.86
C ASP A 4 -4.02 2.41 15.74
N VAL A 5 -3.78 1.79 14.57
CA VAL A 5 -3.20 2.47 13.40
C VAL A 5 -4.16 3.52 12.85
N VAL A 6 -5.45 3.19 12.78
CA VAL A 6 -6.49 4.13 12.32
C VAL A 6 -6.62 5.30 13.28
N LYS A 7 -6.61 5.02 14.58
CA LYS A 7 -6.66 6.05 15.62
C LYS A 7 -5.44 6.98 15.53
N ALA A 8 -4.24 6.43 15.39
CA ALA A 8 -3.02 7.21 15.22
C ALA A 8 -3.09 8.11 13.97
N ALA A 9 -3.57 7.59 12.84
CA ALA A 9 -3.74 8.36 11.61
C ALA A 9 -4.71 9.55 11.81
N VAL A 10 -5.80 9.33 12.55
CA VAL A 10 -6.75 10.39 12.89
C VAL A 10 -6.13 11.44 13.79
N ASP A 11 -5.40 11.01 14.83
CA ASP A 11 -4.76 11.91 15.81
C ASP A 11 -3.66 12.77 15.15
N MET A 12 -2.91 12.21 14.20
CA MET A 12 -1.88 12.91 13.43
C MET A 12 -2.44 13.88 12.38
N THR A 13 -3.71 13.73 12.00
CA THR A 13 -4.31 14.55 10.93
C THR A 13 -4.77 15.90 11.48
N GLY A 14 -4.29 16.99 10.88
CA GLY A 14 -4.66 18.35 11.25
C GLY A 14 -6.09 18.74 10.86
N LYS A 15 -6.47 19.96 11.18
CA LYS A 15 -7.78 20.53 10.80
C LYS A 15 -7.89 20.56 9.26
N ALA A 16 -9.08 20.22 8.76
CA ALA A 16 -9.40 20.12 7.33
C ALA A 16 -8.56 19.07 6.55
N GLY A 17 -7.76 18.27 7.26
CA GLY A 17 -6.92 17.23 6.66
C GLY A 17 -7.71 16.05 6.11
N THR A 18 -7.06 15.29 5.24
CA THR A 18 -7.63 14.10 4.62
C THR A 18 -6.83 12.86 5.03
N ILE A 19 -7.53 11.84 5.48
CA ILE A 19 -6.99 10.51 5.78
C ILE A 19 -7.32 9.63 4.58
N VAL A 20 -6.29 9.05 3.96
CA VAL A 20 -6.46 8.16 2.80
C VAL A 20 -6.14 6.74 3.22
N MET A 21 -7.08 5.84 3.01
CA MET A 21 -6.93 4.41 3.31
C MET A 21 -6.65 3.65 2.02
N THR A 22 -5.48 3.00 1.98
CA THR A 22 -5.00 2.25 0.80
C THR A 22 -4.93 0.75 1.03
N GLY A 23 -4.99 0.31 2.30
CA GLY A 23 -4.91 -1.12 2.65
C GLY A 23 -6.17 -1.88 2.20
N VAL A 24 -5.96 -3.07 1.62
CA VAL A 24 -7.04 -3.97 1.23
C VAL A 24 -7.21 -5.05 2.29
N GLY A 25 -8.43 -5.28 2.73
CA GLY A 25 -8.77 -6.35 3.69
C GLY A 25 -10.19 -6.21 4.19
N TYR A 26 -10.73 -7.31 4.75
CA TYR A 26 -11.99 -7.29 5.47
C TYR A 26 -11.71 -6.92 6.93
N TYR A 27 -12.05 -5.71 7.31
CA TYR A 27 -11.91 -5.25 8.70
C TYR A 27 -13.04 -4.27 9.03
N GLU A 28 -13.47 -4.33 10.27
CA GLU A 28 -14.34 -3.33 10.83
C GLU A 28 -13.51 -2.21 11.45
N MET A 29 -14.00 -0.99 11.31
CA MET A 29 -13.34 0.20 11.81
C MET A 29 -14.29 1.00 12.67
N VAL A 30 -13.90 1.23 13.91
CA VAL A 30 -14.66 2.09 14.84
C VAL A 30 -14.03 3.48 14.86
N LEU A 31 -14.80 4.47 14.42
CA LEU A 31 -14.40 5.87 14.44
C LEU A 31 -15.32 6.69 15.34
N PRO A 32 -14.75 7.48 16.26
CA PRO A 32 -15.53 8.48 16.96
C PRO A 32 -15.98 9.57 15.98
N GLY A 33 -17.24 9.60 15.59
CA GLY A 33 -17.75 10.54 14.57
C GLY A 33 -17.48 12.00 14.89
N GLY A 34 -17.44 12.39 16.15
CA GLY A 34 -17.12 13.74 16.59
C GLY A 34 -15.71 14.24 16.16
N ILE A 35 -14.77 13.32 15.95
CA ILE A 35 -13.41 13.68 15.50
C ILE A 35 -13.41 14.17 14.04
N LEU A 36 -14.25 13.60 13.20
CA LEU A 36 -14.39 14.03 11.81
C LEU A 36 -15.14 15.35 11.73
N ILE A 37 -16.26 15.47 12.44
CA ILE A 37 -17.13 16.64 12.44
C ILE A 37 -16.41 17.86 13.01
N GLY A 38 -15.78 17.72 14.19
CA GLY A 38 -15.21 18.84 14.95
C GLY A 38 -14.06 19.59 14.26
N TYR A 39 -13.41 18.95 13.27
CA TYR A 39 -12.24 19.50 12.59
C TYR A 39 -12.35 19.51 11.07
N HIS A 40 -13.54 19.32 10.49
CA HIS A 40 -13.74 19.23 9.04
C HIS A 40 -12.82 18.21 8.34
N ARG A 41 -12.43 17.14 9.03
CA ARG A 41 -11.56 16.10 8.48
C ARG A 41 -12.34 15.24 7.49
N ARG A 42 -11.61 14.66 6.55
CA ARG A 42 -12.13 13.72 5.56
C ARG A 42 -11.44 12.38 5.72
N MET A 43 -12.19 11.30 5.49
CA MET A 43 -11.65 9.95 5.36
C MET A 43 -12.17 9.35 4.06
N GLN A 44 -11.25 8.83 3.25
CA GLN A 44 -11.60 8.23 1.97
C GLN A 44 -10.75 6.99 1.70
N GLY A 45 -11.36 6.00 1.04
CA GLY A 45 -10.63 4.87 0.48
C GLY A 45 -9.95 5.25 -0.82
N SER A 46 -8.86 4.54 -1.12
CA SER A 46 -8.16 4.68 -2.39
C SER A 46 -7.77 3.29 -2.89
N LEU A 47 -8.31 2.90 -4.02
CA LEU A 47 -7.94 1.69 -4.73
C LEU A 47 -6.95 2.06 -5.83
N PHE A 48 -5.74 1.52 -5.76
CA PHE A 48 -4.63 1.84 -6.67
C PHE A 48 -4.36 3.35 -6.85
N GLY A 49 -4.61 4.15 -5.83
CA GLY A 49 -4.44 5.61 -5.92
C GLY A 49 -5.48 6.33 -6.78
N GLY A 50 -6.58 5.66 -7.18
CA GLY A 50 -7.53 6.17 -8.17
C GLY A 50 -6.96 6.15 -9.60
N ALA A 51 -5.90 5.38 -9.83
CA ALA A 51 -5.18 5.31 -11.09
C ALA A 51 -6.02 4.69 -12.23
N ASN A 52 -5.70 5.07 -13.46
CA ASN A 52 -6.09 4.36 -14.67
C ASN A 52 -4.94 3.41 -15.08
N PRO A 53 -5.03 2.09 -14.80
CA PRO A 53 -3.91 1.17 -15.00
C PRO A 53 -3.37 1.15 -16.44
N LEU A 54 -4.25 1.29 -17.44
CA LEU A 54 -3.85 1.26 -18.85
C LEU A 54 -2.99 2.47 -19.25
N TYR A 55 -3.14 3.57 -18.55
CA TYR A 55 -2.36 4.79 -18.79
C TYR A 55 -1.19 4.91 -17.82
N ASP A 56 -1.44 4.67 -16.54
CA ASP A 56 -0.46 4.96 -15.49
C ASP A 56 0.67 3.93 -15.45
N ILE A 57 0.40 2.63 -15.74
CA ILE A 57 1.45 1.61 -15.75
C ILE A 57 2.49 1.89 -16.83
N PRO A 58 2.14 2.15 -18.11
CA PRO A 58 3.13 2.53 -19.12
C PRO A 58 3.90 3.81 -18.75
N MET A 59 3.25 4.80 -18.19
CA MET A 59 3.90 6.03 -17.72
C MET A 59 4.94 5.75 -16.63
N ILE A 60 4.58 4.94 -15.61
CA ILE A 60 5.49 4.55 -14.53
C ILE A 60 6.70 3.76 -15.08
N LEU A 61 6.47 2.85 -16.03
CA LEU A 61 7.55 2.11 -16.67
C LEU A 61 8.48 3.01 -17.47
N SER A 62 7.97 4.03 -18.16
CA SER A 62 8.78 5.04 -18.83
C SER A 62 9.66 5.80 -17.85
N LEU A 63 9.08 6.30 -16.76
CA LEU A 63 9.82 7.01 -15.71
C LEU A 63 10.90 6.13 -15.07
N TRP A 64 10.63 4.85 -14.88
CA TRP A 64 11.62 3.90 -14.39
C TRP A 64 12.75 3.67 -15.41
N HIS A 65 12.40 3.49 -16.69
CA HIS A 65 13.39 3.29 -17.76
C HIS A 65 14.31 4.51 -17.93
N GLU A 66 13.77 5.70 -17.75
CA GLU A 66 14.51 6.98 -17.79
C GLU A 66 15.30 7.27 -16.49
N GLY A 67 15.17 6.42 -15.48
CA GLY A 67 15.90 6.58 -14.21
C GLY A 67 15.31 7.61 -13.24
N HIS A 68 14.10 8.11 -13.51
CA HIS A 68 13.42 9.08 -12.64
C HIS A 68 12.83 8.47 -11.38
N ILE A 69 12.50 7.17 -11.41
CA ILE A 69 11.99 6.43 -10.26
C ILE A 69 12.71 5.11 -10.08
N LYS A 70 12.76 4.64 -8.84
CA LYS A 70 13.42 3.39 -8.44
C LYS A 70 12.36 2.32 -8.19
N LEU A 71 12.25 1.34 -9.08
CA LEU A 71 11.36 0.19 -8.91
C LEU A 71 12.12 -1.10 -8.62
N SER A 72 13.27 -1.29 -9.26
CA SER A 72 14.05 -2.51 -9.11
C SER A 72 14.51 -2.75 -7.68
N GLU A 73 14.80 -1.69 -6.96
CA GLU A 73 15.24 -1.71 -5.56
C GLU A 73 14.13 -2.17 -4.59
N LEU A 74 12.88 -2.14 -5.01
CA LEU A 74 11.76 -2.68 -4.23
C LEU A 74 11.73 -4.20 -4.24
N ILE A 75 12.35 -4.84 -5.25
CA ILE A 75 12.45 -6.31 -5.32
C ILE A 75 13.57 -6.74 -4.39
N THR A 76 13.21 -7.14 -3.19
CA THR A 76 14.18 -7.49 -2.15
C THR A 76 14.58 -8.94 -2.17
N LYS A 77 13.74 -9.83 -2.74
CA LYS A 77 14.03 -11.26 -2.86
C LYS A 77 13.37 -11.87 -4.09
N LYS A 78 14.09 -12.78 -4.75
CA LYS A 78 13.58 -13.58 -5.86
C LYS A 78 13.45 -15.03 -5.40
N TYR A 79 12.41 -15.70 -5.87
CA TYR A 79 12.09 -17.09 -5.57
C TYR A 79 11.93 -17.88 -6.87
N THR A 80 12.19 -19.15 -6.82
CA THR A 80 11.74 -20.12 -7.84
C THR A 80 10.28 -20.49 -7.57
N LEU A 81 9.65 -21.18 -8.52
CA LEU A 81 8.27 -21.66 -8.32
C LEU A 81 8.19 -22.67 -7.14
N ASP A 82 9.21 -23.48 -6.96
CA ASP A 82 9.26 -24.48 -5.86
C ASP A 82 9.37 -23.80 -4.47
N GLU A 83 9.92 -22.58 -4.42
CA GLU A 83 10.07 -21.78 -3.19
C GLU A 83 8.87 -20.86 -2.91
N ILE A 84 7.74 -20.99 -3.62
CA ILE A 84 6.61 -20.09 -3.48
C ILE A 84 6.05 -20.05 -2.05
N ASN A 85 6.04 -21.17 -1.35
CA ASN A 85 5.55 -21.24 0.02
C ASN A 85 6.48 -20.49 1.00
N ASP A 86 7.79 -20.55 0.77
CA ASP A 86 8.77 -19.78 1.54
C ASP A 86 8.60 -18.28 1.28
N GLY A 87 8.27 -17.93 0.03
CA GLY A 87 7.95 -16.54 -0.34
C GLY A 87 6.73 -16.00 0.40
N TYR A 88 5.67 -16.78 0.53
CA TYR A 88 4.49 -16.42 1.33
C TYR A 88 4.80 -16.32 2.82
N GLN A 89 5.63 -17.24 3.35
CA GLN A 89 6.03 -17.16 4.75
C GLN A 89 6.86 -15.90 5.03
N ASP A 90 7.82 -15.57 4.17
CA ASP A 90 8.63 -14.37 4.28
C ASP A 90 7.77 -13.10 4.19
N LEU A 91 6.71 -13.11 3.39
CA LEU A 91 5.75 -12.01 3.30
C LEU A 91 4.97 -11.84 4.63
N MET A 92 4.47 -12.94 5.19
CA MET A 92 3.75 -12.92 6.47
C MET A 92 4.65 -12.47 7.63
N ASP A 93 5.92 -12.86 7.60
CA ASP A 93 6.93 -12.49 8.60
C ASP A 93 7.47 -11.05 8.40
N GLY A 94 7.05 -10.34 7.35
CA GLY A 94 7.53 -9.00 7.04
C GLY A 94 9.01 -8.92 6.64
N LYS A 95 9.59 -10.03 6.14
CA LYS A 95 11.03 -10.13 5.80
C LYS A 95 11.39 -9.52 4.45
N ASN A 96 10.42 -9.25 3.59
CA ASN A 96 10.65 -8.64 2.29
C ASN A 96 9.66 -7.50 2.00
N ILE A 97 10.05 -6.57 1.13
CA ILE A 97 9.17 -5.51 0.62
C ILE A 97 8.40 -6.07 -0.58
N ARG A 98 9.11 -6.66 -1.54
CA ARG A 98 8.56 -7.34 -2.72
C ARG A 98 9.34 -8.61 -2.99
N GLY A 99 8.68 -9.75 -2.79
CA GLY A 99 9.14 -11.04 -3.26
C GLY A 99 8.61 -11.29 -4.67
N VAL A 100 9.45 -11.76 -5.58
CA VAL A 100 9.08 -12.04 -6.97
C VAL A 100 9.41 -13.48 -7.30
N VAL A 101 8.44 -14.23 -7.82
CA VAL A 101 8.68 -15.56 -8.38
C VAL A 101 9.17 -15.41 -9.82
N VAL A 102 10.34 -15.95 -10.11
CA VAL A 102 10.94 -15.93 -11.45
C VAL A 102 10.74 -17.29 -12.12
N HIS A 103 10.02 -17.28 -13.23
CA HIS A 103 9.88 -18.46 -14.05
C HIS A 103 11.13 -18.61 -14.93
N GLN A 104 11.75 -19.78 -14.86
CA GLN A 104 12.81 -20.17 -15.81
C GLN A 104 12.12 -20.78 -17.03
N HIS A 105 12.34 -20.22 -18.19
CA HIS A 105 11.94 -20.77 -19.49
C HIS A 105 13.08 -21.53 -20.13
#